data_300e3fa7ee509f6e3dbb1a3742969a61
#
_entry.id   300e3fa7ee509f6e3dbb1a3742969a61
#
_cell.length_a   1.000
_cell.length_b   1.000
_cell.length_c   1.000
_cell.angle_alpha   90.00
_cell.angle_beta   90.00
_cell.angle_gamma   90.00
#
_symmetry.space_group_name_H-M   'P 1'
#
loop_
_entity.id
_entity.type
_entity.pdbx_description
1 polymer ?
#
loop_
_entity_poly.entity_id
_entity_poly.type
_entity_poly.pdbx_seq_one_letter_code
_entity_poly.pdbx_strand_id
1 'polypeptide(L)'
;MEGLSVAASVAGLLRISDKIIEDLSNVTNAPPVVRDLLTEVRDMRTAFGQLEMFLRTCDDHQKDRTSLVDVDDLIAILTGCVCTFSELGTVLELSDQRECNGPGNRARGAVADPGLARISRNLNSEKSPLAVLLSMSVHHRIRMGFASC
;
A
#
# COMPACT_ATOMS: atom_id res chain seq x y z
N MET A 1 -6.21 9.75 -20.33
CA MET A 1 -4.79 9.80 -19.90
C MET A 1 -4.62 9.61 -18.41
N GLU A 2 -5.54 10.07 -17.58
CA GLU A 2 -5.43 9.97 -16.12
C GLU A 2 -5.54 8.54 -15.58
N GLY A 3 -6.37 7.71 -16.16
CA GLY A 3 -6.53 6.30 -15.75
C GLY A 3 -5.26 5.45 -15.92
N LEU A 4 -4.45 5.71 -16.93
CA LEU A 4 -3.16 5.05 -17.14
C LEU A 4 -2.14 5.44 -16.06
N SER A 5 -2.18 6.68 -15.58
CA SER A 5 -1.31 7.15 -14.49
C SER A 5 -1.66 6.49 -13.16
N VAL A 6 -2.95 6.36 -12.85
CA VAL A 6 -3.44 5.70 -11.63
C VAL A 6 -3.09 4.21 -11.65
N ALA A 7 -3.35 3.51 -12.76
CA ALA A 7 -3.01 2.09 -12.89
C ALA A 7 -1.50 1.84 -12.77
N ALA A 8 -0.66 2.70 -13.35
CA ALA A 8 0.79 2.61 -13.23
C ALA A 8 1.26 2.84 -11.78
N SER A 9 0.64 3.78 -11.06
CA SER A 9 0.92 4.04 -9.64
C SER A 9 0.56 2.85 -8.76
N VAL A 10 -0.59 2.24 -8.99
CA VAL A 10 -1.04 1.03 -8.26
C VAL A 10 -0.10 -0.15 -8.54
N ALA A 11 0.29 -0.37 -9.78
CA ALA A 11 1.26 -1.42 -10.13
C ALA A 11 2.63 -1.19 -9.48
N GLY A 12 3.08 0.06 -9.41
CA GLY A 12 4.30 0.44 -8.70
C GLY A 12 4.21 0.18 -7.19
N LEU A 13 3.09 0.54 -6.57
CA LEU A 13 2.83 0.28 -5.14
C LEU A 13 2.78 -1.22 -4.82
N LEU A 14 2.16 -2.04 -5.66
CA LEU A 14 2.15 -3.49 -5.50
C LEU A 14 3.57 -4.07 -5.51
N ARG A 15 4.39 -3.63 -6.45
CA ARG A 15 5.79 -4.09 -6.59
C ARG A 15 6.65 -3.68 -5.39
N ILE A 16 6.52 -2.43 -4.92
CA ILE A 16 7.23 -1.94 -3.73
C ILE A 16 6.76 -2.69 -2.48
N SER A 17 5.46 -2.92 -2.35
CA SER A 17 4.88 -3.67 -1.23
C SER A 17 5.44 -5.09 -1.16
N ASP A 18 5.53 -5.80 -2.28
CA ASP A 18 6.07 -7.15 -2.34
C ASP A 18 7.54 -7.19 -1.88
N LYS A 19 8.37 -6.25 -2.34
CA LYS A 19 9.76 -6.12 -1.91
C LYS A 19 9.87 -5.86 -0.41
N ILE A 20 9.09 -4.92 0.12
CA ILE A 20 9.10 -4.58 1.55
C ILE A 20 8.64 -5.77 2.41
N ILE A 21 7.61 -6.50 1.98
CA ILE A 21 7.14 -7.70 2.66
C ILE A 21 8.25 -8.76 2.72
N GLU A 22 8.99 -8.96 1.63
CA GLU A 22 10.12 -9.86 1.58
C GLU A 22 11.22 -9.43 2.55
N ASP A 23 11.63 -8.17 2.52
CA ASP A 23 12.66 -7.60 3.39
C ASP A 23 12.28 -7.73 4.87
N LEU A 24 11.06 -7.34 5.24
CA LEU A 24 10.56 -7.44 6.63
C LEU A 24 10.38 -8.89 7.10
N SER A 25 10.00 -9.81 6.20
CA SER A 25 9.82 -11.23 6.52
C SER A 25 11.15 -11.94 6.78
N ASN A 26 12.24 -11.45 6.22
CA ASN A 26 13.59 -11.99 6.40
C ASN A 26 14.24 -11.57 7.73
N VAL A 27 13.63 -10.64 8.49
CA VAL A 27 14.15 -10.20 9.79
C VAL A 27 13.98 -11.32 10.81
N THR A 28 15.09 -11.93 11.21
CA THR A 28 15.11 -12.99 12.24
C THR A 28 14.83 -12.38 13.63
N ASN A 29 13.92 -13.00 14.39
CA ASN A 29 13.49 -12.51 15.70
C ASN A 29 12.91 -11.08 15.63
N ALA A 30 12.08 -10.82 14.65
CA ALA A 30 11.48 -9.51 14.42
C ALA A 30 10.80 -8.98 15.70
N PRO A 31 11.13 -7.75 16.12
CA PRO A 31 10.44 -7.08 17.21
C PRO A 31 8.97 -6.87 16.92
N PRO A 32 8.12 -6.64 17.95
CA PRO A 32 6.68 -6.39 17.75
C PRO A 32 6.40 -5.29 16.72
N VAL A 33 7.13 -4.19 16.76
CA VAL A 33 6.98 -3.05 15.83
C VAL A 33 7.17 -3.49 14.37
N VAL A 34 8.15 -4.34 14.09
CA VAL A 34 8.42 -4.85 12.73
C VAL A 34 7.32 -5.81 12.29
N ARG A 35 6.80 -6.64 13.19
CA ARG A 35 5.68 -7.55 12.91
C ARG A 35 4.38 -6.80 12.64
N ASP A 36 4.11 -5.77 13.41
CA ASP A 36 2.93 -4.90 13.23
C ASP A 36 3.03 -4.18 11.89
N LEU A 37 4.20 -3.62 11.58
CA LEU A 37 4.47 -2.98 10.30
C LEU A 37 4.30 -3.93 9.12
N LEU A 38 4.79 -5.17 9.22
CA LEU A 38 4.61 -6.20 8.20
C LEU A 38 3.12 -6.50 7.97
N THR A 39 2.33 -6.54 9.03
CA THR A 39 0.88 -6.73 8.94
C THR A 39 0.22 -5.56 8.21
N GLU A 40 0.56 -4.33 8.57
CA GLU A 40 0.04 -3.12 7.91
C GLU A 40 0.39 -3.08 6.42
N VAL A 41 1.63 -3.41 6.06
CA VAL A 41 2.06 -3.44 4.65
C VAL A 41 1.32 -4.54 3.87
N ARG A 42 1.08 -5.70 4.46
CA ARG A 42 0.27 -6.78 3.83
C ARG A 42 -1.18 -6.36 3.60
N ASP A 43 -1.78 -5.68 4.56
CA ASP A 43 -3.14 -5.15 4.43
C ASP A 43 -3.22 -4.12 3.31
N MET A 44 -2.28 -3.18 3.25
CA MET A 44 -2.19 -2.18 2.18
C MET A 44 -1.98 -2.84 0.81
N ARG A 45 -1.11 -3.84 0.71
CA ARG A 45 -0.91 -4.60 -0.52
C ARG A 45 -2.20 -5.27 -1.01
N THR A 46 -2.97 -5.84 -0.09
CA THR A 46 -4.27 -6.43 -0.41
C THR A 46 -5.24 -5.38 -0.95
N ALA A 47 -5.28 -4.20 -0.33
CA ALA A 47 -6.10 -3.09 -0.80
C ALA A 47 -5.69 -2.61 -2.20
N PHE A 48 -4.40 -2.49 -2.48
CA PHE A 48 -3.91 -2.15 -3.83
C PHE A 48 -4.27 -3.21 -4.87
N GLY A 49 -4.22 -4.50 -4.52
CA GLY A 49 -4.65 -5.59 -5.40
C GLY A 49 -6.15 -5.51 -5.75
N GLN A 50 -6.98 -5.16 -4.78
CA GLN A 50 -8.42 -4.93 -5.01
C GLN A 50 -8.66 -3.71 -5.89
N LEU A 51 -7.90 -2.64 -5.69
CA LEU A 51 -7.97 -1.44 -6.52
C LEU A 51 -7.52 -1.72 -7.96
N GLU A 52 -6.46 -2.49 -8.16
CA GLU A 52 -6.02 -2.92 -9.49
C GLU A 52 -7.12 -3.70 -10.22
N MET A 53 -7.74 -4.66 -9.55
CA MET A 53 -8.87 -5.41 -10.11
C MET A 53 -10.04 -4.49 -10.48
N PHE A 54 -10.36 -3.53 -9.63
CA PHE A 54 -11.41 -2.56 -9.90
C PHE A 54 -11.10 -1.71 -11.14
N LEU A 55 -9.88 -1.18 -11.26
CA LEU A 55 -9.45 -0.38 -12.40
C LEU A 55 -9.50 -1.17 -13.71
N ARG A 56 -9.03 -2.41 -13.70
CA ARG A 56 -9.11 -3.31 -14.88
C ARG A 56 -10.56 -3.56 -15.33
N THR A 57 -11.47 -3.74 -14.38
CA THR A 57 -12.89 -3.95 -14.69
C THR A 57 -13.55 -2.68 -15.23
N CYS A 58 -13.09 -1.50 -14.82
CA CYS A 58 -13.60 -0.22 -15.34
C CYS A 58 -13.16 0.04 -16.78
N ASP A 59 -11.96 -0.39 -17.19
CA ASP A 59 -11.48 -0.26 -18.57
C ASP A 59 -12.31 -1.07 -19.57
N ASP A 60 -12.82 -2.24 -19.17
CA ASP A 60 -13.62 -3.12 -20.01
C ASP A 60 -15.09 -2.64 -20.22
N HIS A 61 -15.64 -1.83 -19.33
CA HIS A 61 -17.05 -1.50 -19.28
C HIS A 61 -17.36 0.00 -19.18
N GLN A 62 -17.00 0.78 -20.21
CA GLN A 62 -17.52 2.13 -20.49
C GLN A 62 -17.19 3.30 -19.54
N LYS A 63 -16.95 4.43 -20.19
CA LYS A 63 -16.59 5.78 -19.75
C LYS A 63 -17.48 6.45 -18.70
N ASP A 64 -18.63 5.88 -18.34
CA ASP A 64 -19.60 6.51 -17.43
C ASP A 64 -19.40 6.12 -15.95
N ARG A 65 -18.45 5.21 -15.63
CA ARG A 65 -18.28 4.68 -14.29
C ARG A 65 -17.22 5.37 -13.43
N THR A 66 -16.39 6.19 -14.03
CA THR A 66 -15.34 6.94 -13.33
C THR A 66 -15.88 8.14 -12.53
N SER A 67 -17.15 8.50 -12.71
CA SER A 67 -17.75 9.65 -12.02
C SER A 67 -18.09 9.41 -10.55
N LEU A 68 -17.94 8.19 -10.02
CA LEU A 68 -18.33 7.85 -8.65
C LEU A 68 -17.14 7.83 -7.67
N VAL A 69 -15.94 7.76 -8.19
CA VAL A 69 -14.70 7.94 -7.40
C VAL A 69 -14.11 9.26 -7.84
N ASP A 70 -13.93 10.17 -6.90
CA ASP A 70 -13.20 11.39 -7.19
C ASP A 70 -11.76 11.01 -7.51
N VAL A 71 -11.39 11.17 -8.79
CA VAL A 71 -10.07 10.80 -9.29
C VAL A 71 -8.98 11.59 -8.59
N ASP A 72 -9.27 12.84 -8.23
CA ASP A 72 -8.34 13.71 -7.53
C ASP A 72 -8.08 13.21 -6.11
N ASP A 73 -9.12 12.78 -5.40
CA ASP A 73 -8.99 12.15 -4.07
C ASP A 73 -8.19 10.83 -4.16
N LEU A 74 -8.45 10.01 -5.16
CA LEU A 74 -7.71 8.78 -5.37
C LEU A 74 -6.22 9.05 -5.66
N ILE A 75 -5.92 10.03 -6.50
CA ILE A 75 -4.55 10.43 -6.80
C ILE A 75 -3.85 10.95 -5.54
N ALA A 76 -4.53 11.75 -4.73
CA ALA A 76 -3.98 12.26 -3.48
C ALA A 76 -3.62 11.13 -2.49
N ILE A 77 -4.53 10.16 -2.31
CA ILE A 77 -4.30 9.00 -1.45
C ILE A 77 -3.13 8.14 -1.97
N LEU A 78 -3.11 7.84 -3.26
CA LEU A 78 -2.03 7.06 -3.87
C LEU A 78 -0.67 7.77 -3.77
N THR A 79 -0.66 9.09 -3.92
CA THR A 79 0.56 9.89 -3.74
C THR A 79 1.08 9.79 -2.31
N GLY A 80 0.21 9.90 -1.32
CA GLY A 80 0.55 9.66 0.09
C GLY A 80 1.16 8.28 0.31
N CYS A 81 0.51 7.24 -0.23
CA CYS A 81 1.01 5.87 -0.17
C CYS A 81 2.41 5.73 -0.79
N VAL A 82 2.64 6.30 -1.98
CA VAL A 82 3.96 6.27 -2.65
C VAL A 82 5.02 6.91 -1.77
N CYS A 83 4.74 8.07 -1.18
CA CYS A 83 5.67 8.75 -0.28
C CYS A 83 6.02 7.89 0.94
N THR A 84 5.01 7.33 1.60
CA THR A 84 5.18 6.49 2.80
C THR A 84 5.94 5.21 2.50
N PHE A 85 5.62 4.52 1.41
CA PHE A 85 6.33 3.30 0.99
C PHE A 85 7.76 3.59 0.54
N SER A 86 8.02 4.71 -0.13
CA SER A 86 9.37 5.13 -0.49
C SER A 86 10.22 5.45 0.73
N GLU A 87 9.64 6.11 1.72
CA GLU A 87 10.31 6.37 3.01
C GLU A 87 10.65 5.07 3.74
N LEU A 88 9.71 4.13 3.79
CA LEU A 88 9.92 2.82 4.38
C LEU A 88 11.04 2.05 3.68
N GLY A 89 11.05 2.03 2.35
CA GLY A 89 12.11 1.43 1.56
C GLY A 89 13.48 2.02 1.88
N THR A 90 13.58 3.35 1.99
CA THR A 90 14.82 4.03 2.36
C THR A 90 15.31 3.64 3.76
N VAL A 91 14.41 3.56 4.74
CA VAL A 91 14.76 3.15 6.10
C VAL A 91 15.28 1.72 6.14
N LEU A 92 14.67 0.81 5.37
CA LEU A 92 15.11 -0.59 5.28
C LEU A 92 16.48 -0.71 4.57
N GLU A 93 16.72 0.02 3.50
CA GLU A 93 18.01 0.05 2.79
C GLU A 93 19.13 0.61 3.67
N LEU A 94 18.87 1.65 4.44
CA LEU A 94 19.84 2.21 5.39
C LEU A 94 20.14 1.23 6.54
N SER A 95 19.18 0.42 6.94
CA SER A 95 19.37 -0.62 7.93
C SER A 95 20.28 -1.74 7.40
N ASP A 96 20.11 -2.13 6.15
CA ASP A 96 20.97 -3.12 5.48
C ASP A 96 22.43 -2.64 5.36
N GLN A 97 22.66 -1.38 5.04
CA GLN A 97 24.00 -0.83 4.91
C GLN A 97 24.76 -0.73 6.26
N ARG A 98 24.05 -0.59 7.36
CA ARG A 98 24.66 -0.56 8.71
C ARG A 98 25.11 -1.92 9.21
N GLU A 99 24.77 -2.99 8.51
CA GLU A 99 25.01 -4.37 8.92
C GLU A 99 26.35 -4.96 8.54
N CYS A 100 27.23 -4.22 7.91
CA CYS A 100 28.61 -4.66 7.67
C CYS A 100 29.38 -5.05 8.95
N ASN A 101 28.79 -4.93 10.14
CA ASN A 101 29.44 -5.15 11.43
C ASN A 101 28.86 -6.31 12.27
N GLY A 102 28.15 -7.30 11.67
CA GLY A 102 27.85 -8.54 12.37
C GLY A 102 26.35 -8.96 12.40
N PRO A 103 26.08 -10.27 12.44
CA PRO A 103 24.74 -10.83 12.23
C PRO A 103 23.75 -10.64 13.40
N GLY A 104 24.11 -9.94 14.44
CA GLY A 104 23.28 -9.75 15.64
C GLY A 104 22.55 -8.41 15.74
N ASN A 105 22.86 -7.46 14.86
CA ASN A 105 22.39 -6.07 15.01
C ASN A 105 21.18 -5.67 14.14
N ARG A 106 20.71 -6.54 13.25
CA ARG A 106 19.61 -6.30 12.31
C ARG A 106 18.35 -5.77 13.00
N ALA A 107 17.90 -6.52 13.97
CA ALA A 107 16.68 -6.19 14.70
C ALA A 107 16.80 -4.95 15.60
N ARG A 108 17.99 -4.68 16.12
CA ARG A 108 18.19 -3.56 17.06
C ARG A 108 18.28 -2.20 16.38
N GLY A 109 18.85 -2.12 15.20
CA GLY A 109 18.94 -0.86 14.43
C GLY A 109 17.58 -0.39 13.94
N ALA A 110 16.76 -1.30 13.43
CA ALA A 110 15.41 -0.99 12.96
C ALA A 110 14.44 -0.64 14.10
N VAL A 111 14.57 -1.28 15.27
CA VAL A 111 13.69 -1.03 16.44
C VAL A 111 13.92 0.34 17.08
N ALA A 112 15.15 0.83 17.01
CA ALA A 112 15.53 2.12 17.60
C ALA A 112 15.21 3.32 16.68
N ASP A 113 14.68 3.07 15.47
CA ASP A 113 14.38 4.16 14.54
C ASP A 113 12.98 4.74 14.83
N PRO A 114 12.90 5.98 15.32
CA PRO A 114 11.61 6.65 15.51
C PRO A 114 10.85 6.85 14.20
N GLY A 115 11.53 6.71 13.06
CA GLY A 115 10.93 6.73 11.73
C GLY A 115 9.93 5.60 11.51
N LEU A 116 10.19 4.38 12.01
CA LEU A 116 9.28 3.25 11.82
C LEU A 116 7.92 3.46 12.51
N ALA A 117 7.90 4.03 13.70
CA ALA A 117 6.64 4.35 14.39
C ALA A 117 5.84 5.44 13.67
N ARG A 118 6.52 6.39 13.04
CA ARG A 118 5.88 7.41 12.20
C ARG A 118 5.31 6.81 10.93
N ILE A 119 6.07 5.97 10.24
CA ILE A 119 5.65 5.28 9.03
C ILE A 119 4.43 4.40 9.30
N SER A 120 4.42 3.63 10.39
CA SER A 120 3.27 2.82 10.79
C SER A 120 2.01 3.66 10.99
N ARG A 121 2.13 4.84 11.63
CA ARG A 121 1.01 5.77 11.78
C ARG A 121 0.52 6.33 10.45
N ASN A 122 1.43 6.66 9.55
CA ASN A 122 1.08 7.16 8.21
C ASN A 122 0.34 6.08 7.42
N LEU A 123 0.81 4.83 7.42
CA LEU A 123 0.13 3.70 6.78
C LEU A 123 -1.30 3.52 7.32
N ASN A 124 -1.47 3.56 8.63
CA ASN A 124 -2.79 3.51 9.25
C ASN A 124 -3.70 4.67 8.83
N SER A 125 -3.14 5.87 8.70
CA SER A 125 -3.88 7.06 8.24
C SER A 125 -4.36 6.93 6.79
N GLU A 126 -3.56 6.31 5.93
CA GLU A 126 -3.88 6.12 4.50
C GLU A 126 -4.81 4.92 4.26
N LYS A 127 -4.77 3.92 5.12
CA LYS A 127 -5.59 2.72 5.05
C LYS A 127 -7.10 3.03 5.11
N SER A 128 -7.52 3.94 5.99
CA SER A 128 -8.93 4.28 6.18
C SER A 128 -9.57 4.92 4.93
N PRO A 129 -9.01 5.97 4.32
CA PRO A 129 -9.54 6.53 3.09
C PRO A 129 -9.57 5.51 1.93
N LEU A 130 -8.54 4.68 1.81
CA LEU A 130 -8.47 3.65 0.79
C LEU A 130 -9.56 2.58 0.98
N ALA A 131 -9.80 2.16 2.23
CA ALA A 131 -10.88 1.22 2.55
C ALA A 131 -12.27 1.78 2.23
N VAL A 132 -12.51 3.07 2.49
CA VAL A 132 -13.76 3.76 2.14
C VAL A 132 -13.96 3.76 0.62
N LEU A 133 -12.95 4.12 -0.16
CA LEU A 133 -13.01 4.09 -1.63
C LEU A 133 -13.34 2.69 -2.17
N LEU A 134 -12.69 1.66 -1.64
CA LEU A 134 -12.94 0.28 -2.03
C LEU A 134 -14.34 -0.18 -1.66
N SER A 135 -14.85 0.20 -0.48
CA SER A 135 -16.21 -0.13 -0.06
C SER A 135 -17.27 0.51 -0.96
N MET A 136 -17.08 1.75 -1.36
CA MET A 136 -17.96 2.45 -2.31
C MET A 136 -17.97 1.74 -3.68
N SER A 137 -16.80 1.31 -4.14
CA SER A 137 -16.63 0.59 -5.40
C SER A 137 -17.34 -0.77 -5.39
N VAL A 138 -17.28 -1.51 -4.30
CA VAL A 138 -17.95 -2.80 -4.11
C VAL A 138 -19.49 -2.64 -4.04
N HIS A 139 -19.97 -1.65 -3.29
CA HIS A 139 -21.41 -1.37 -3.18
C HIS A 139 -22.03 -1.03 -4.55
N HIS A 140 -21.33 -0.26 -5.36
CA HIS A 140 -21.77 0.07 -6.71
C HIS A 140 -21.87 -1.19 -7.60
N ARG A 141 -20.90 -2.10 -7.49
CA ARG A 141 -20.89 -3.36 -8.23
C ARG A 141 -22.08 -4.25 -7.90
N ILE A 142 -22.46 -4.35 -6.62
CA ILE A 142 -23.61 -5.13 -6.14
C ILE A 142 -24.91 -4.51 -6.69
N ARG A 143 -25.07 -3.21 -6.64
CA ARG A 143 -26.27 -2.51 -7.15
C ARG A 143 -26.50 -2.74 -8.65
N MET A 144 -25.44 -2.75 -9.44
CA MET A 144 -25.53 -2.95 -10.90
C MET A 144 -25.71 -4.41 -11.28
N GLY A 145 -25.19 -5.36 -10.49
CA GLY A 145 -25.39 -6.79 -10.70
C GLY A 145 -26.84 -7.23 -10.48
N PHE A 146 -27.58 -6.58 -9.59
CA PHE A 146 -29.00 -6.84 -9.38
C PHE A 146 -29.93 -6.14 -10.38
N ALA A 147 -29.47 -5.13 -11.11
CA ALA A 147 -30.26 -4.44 -12.13
C ALA A 147 -30.20 -5.12 -13.52
N SER A 148 -29.37 -6.15 -13.69
CA SER A 148 -29.21 -6.90 -14.95
C SER A 148 -29.90 -8.26 -14.93
N CYS A 149 -30.67 -8.57 -13.90
CA CYS A 149 -31.60 -9.71 -13.89
C CYS A 149 -33.06 -9.22 -14.13
#